data_018d04c163ec1c1fb813e6e412b59fc3
#
_entry.id   018d04c163ec1c1fb813e6e412b59fc3
#
_cell.length_a   1.000
_cell.length_b   1.000
_cell.length_c   1.000
_cell.angle_alpha   90.00
_cell.angle_beta   90.00
_cell.angle_gamma   90.00
#
_symmetry.space_group_name_H-M   'P 1'
#
loop_
_entity.id
_entity.type
_entity.pdbx_description
1 polymer ?
#
loop_
_entity_poly.entity_id
_entity_poly.type
_entity_poly.pdbx_seq_one_letter_code
_entity_poly.pdbx_strand_id
1 'polypeptide(L)'
;MVELYQSVRISIDQALVRLLQEECFPPIVHDPLAYVLLGAGKRLRPALLLWAAEVFGKPAARVLRAACGVECLHAFTLVHDDLPGLDDADMRRGKPSCHKAFGIGPAILTGDALFALGVQWVAQNLQQEETLNSGKVLAQIGEAFGGRGIIGGQFDDIGSRERTIKEWNTLYQWKTSKLFQLALQLGGTLAGACREHLSALVEYGLHLGLAFQMCDDLLDLESGEPSLVKQLGESQAKIRIAEETELAQRTLMPLSQRASVFSDLAVYLQGRSR
;
A
#
# COMPACT_ATOMS: atom_id res chain seq x y z
N MET A 1 -19.49 4.99 -0.98
CA MET A 1 -18.08 4.61 -0.68
C MET A 1 -17.95 3.73 0.57
N VAL A 2 -18.41 4.12 1.76
CA VAL A 2 -18.16 3.38 3.02
C VAL A 2 -18.61 1.91 2.98
N GLU A 3 -19.84 1.63 2.57
CA GLU A 3 -20.37 0.25 2.50
C GLU A 3 -19.62 -0.62 1.48
N LEU A 4 -19.30 -0.04 0.29
CA LEU A 4 -18.52 -0.73 -0.74
C LEU A 4 -17.14 -1.09 -0.22
N TYR A 5 -16.46 -0.15 0.44
CA TYR A 5 -15.16 -0.38 1.01
C TYR A 5 -15.16 -1.43 2.12
N GLN A 6 -16.18 -1.42 2.98
CA GLN A 6 -16.33 -2.44 4.03
C GLN A 6 -16.54 -3.85 3.46
N SER A 7 -17.37 -3.99 2.43
CA SER A 7 -17.58 -5.26 1.74
C SER A 7 -16.29 -5.83 1.14
N VAL A 8 -15.53 -4.98 0.44
CA VAL A 8 -14.24 -5.37 -0.13
C VAL A 8 -13.22 -5.75 0.96
N ARG A 9 -13.15 -5.00 2.05
CA ARG A 9 -12.29 -5.30 3.20
C ARG A 9 -12.59 -6.68 3.79
N ILE A 10 -13.87 -6.99 4.02
CA ILE A 10 -14.29 -8.30 4.53
C ILE A 10 -13.83 -9.42 3.59
N SER A 11 -14.01 -9.26 2.29
CA SER A 11 -13.59 -10.24 1.28
C SER A 11 -12.06 -10.47 1.30
N ILE A 12 -11.28 -9.41 1.48
CA ILE A 12 -9.83 -9.49 1.60
C ILE A 12 -9.43 -10.22 2.89
N ASP A 13 -10.02 -9.85 4.03
CA ASP A 13 -9.73 -10.47 5.32
C ASP A 13 -10.03 -11.99 5.30
N GLN A 14 -11.16 -12.39 4.72
CA GLN A 14 -11.52 -13.80 4.55
C GLN A 14 -10.54 -14.53 3.62
N ALA A 15 -10.10 -13.88 2.55
CA ALA A 15 -9.13 -14.45 1.62
C ALA A 15 -7.75 -14.61 2.26
N LEU A 16 -7.29 -13.66 3.06
CA LEU A 16 -6.01 -13.75 3.78
C LEU A 16 -6.00 -14.95 4.74
N VAL A 17 -7.09 -15.17 5.51
CA VAL A 17 -7.22 -16.34 6.40
C VAL A 17 -7.10 -17.63 5.59
N ARG A 18 -7.91 -17.77 4.53
CA ARG A 18 -7.92 -18.98 3.71
C ARG A 18 -6.57 -19.23 3.04
N LEU A 19 -5.99 -18.22 2.38
CA LEU A 19 -4.73 -18.36 1.65
C LEU A 19 -3.58 -18.71 2.58
N LEU A 20 -3.52 -18.13 3.78
CA LEU A 20 -2.49 -18.46 4.76
C LEU A 20 -2.62 -19.90 5.27
N GLN A 21 -3.85 -20.40 5.42
CA GLN A 21 -4.10 -21.81 5.78
C GLN A 21 -3.68 -22.76 4.65
N GLU A 22 -3.90 -22.39 3.37
CA GLU A 22 -3.49 -23.20 2.20
C GLU A 22 -1.96 -23.41 2.12
N GLU A 23 -1.15 -22.48 2.64
CA GLU A 23 0.33 -22.58 2.62
C GLU A 23 0.89 -23.66 3.57
N CYS A 24 0.10 -24.15 4.54
CA CYS A 24 0.47 -25.23 5.46
C CYS A 24 1.83 -25.01 6.16
N PHE A 25 2.18 -23.79 6.51
CA PHE A 25 3.42 -23.49 7.24
C PHE A 25 3.49 -24.16 8.62
N PRO A 26 4.68 -24.56 9.10
CA PRO A 26 4.83 -24.99 10.48
C PRO A 26 4.50 -23.82 11.45
N PRO A 27 4.00 -24.11 12.68
CA PRO A 27 3.55 -23.08 13.62
C PRO A 27 4.57 -21.96 13.88
N ILE A 28 5.85 -22.29 13.93
CA ILE A 28 6.93 -21.31 14.16
C ILE A 28 6.99 -20.22 13.06
N VAL A 29 6.55 -20.52 11.85
CA VAL A 29 6.45 -19.60 10.72
C VAL A 29 5.02 -19.01 10.61
N HIS A 30 4.00 -19.88 10.75
CA HIS A 30 2.60 -19.51 10.62
C HIS A 30 2.18 -18.45 11.63
N ASP A 31 2.52 -18.62 12.91
CA ASP A 31 1.98 -17.79 13.98
C ASP A 31 2.43 -16.31 13.87
N PRO A 32 3.70 -15.97 13.62
CA PRO A 32 4.09 -14.58 13.37
C PRO A 32 3.45 -13.99 12.09
N LEU A 33 3.35 -14.77 11.01
CA LEU A 33 2.68 -14.33 9.77
C LEU A 33 1.19 -14.04 10.01
N ALA A 34 0.48 -14.95 10.67
CA ALA A 34 -0.93 -14.78 11.03
C ALA A 34 -1.12 -13.58 11.97
N TYR A 35 -0.25 -13.43 12.95
CA TYR A 35 -0.26 -12.28 13.87
C TYR A 35 -0.20 -10.95 13.14
N VAL A 36 0.63 -10.83 12.12
CA VAL A 36 0.78 -9.59 11.35
C VAL A 36 -0.36 -9.42 10.34
N LEU A 37 -0.62 -10.43 9.50
CA LEU A 37 -1.55 -10.32 8.38
C LEU A 37 -3.01 -10.24 8.82
N LEU A 38 -3.40 -11.04 9.81
CA LEU A 38 -4.80 -11.13 10.25
C LEU A 38 -5.17 -10.09 11.31
N GLY A 39 -4.21 -9.25 11.69
CA GLY A 39 -4.46 -8.10 12.55
C GLY A 39 -5.32 -7.03 11.88
N ALA A 40 -5.85 -6.11 12.69
CA ALA A 40 -6.64 -4.99 12.21
C ALA A 40 -5.88 -4.18 11.14
N GLY A 41 -6.53 -3.87 10.02
CA GLY A 41 -5.94 -3.11 8.91
C GLY A 41 -7.00 -2.45 8.04
N LYS A 42 -6.62 -1.33 7.41
CA LYS A 42 -7.53 -0.62 6.49
C LYS A 42 -7.71 -1.39 5.16
N ARG A 43 -6.80 -2.28 4.77
CA ARG A 43 -6.82 -3.04 3.48
C ARG A 43 -7.00 -2.15 2.25
N LEU A 44 -6.51 -0.93 2.31
CA LEU A 44 -6.71 0.05 1.22
C LEU A 44 -5.97 -0.35 -0.05
N ARG A 45 -4.71 -0.79 0.07
CA ARG A 45 -3.89 -1.16 -1.09
C ARG A 45 -4.43 -2.37 -1.85
N PRO A 46 -4.80 -3.49 -1.21
CA PRO A 46 -5.47 -4.58 -1.91
C PRO A 46 -6.82 -4.16 -2.49
N ALA A 47 -7.61 -3.30 -1.84
CA ALA A 47 -8.86 -2.78 -2.39
C ALA A 47 -8.64 -1.99 -3.69
N LEU A 48 -7.60 -1.15 -3.74
CA LEU A 48 -7.23 -0.43 -4.96
C LEU A 48 -6.90 -1.36 -6.12
N LEU A 49 -6.20 -2.48 -5.88
CA LEU A 49 -5.94 -3.48 -6.90
C LEU A 49 -7.24 -4.08 -7.43
N LEU A 50 -8.14 -4.48 -6.53
CA LEU A 50 -9.43 -5.08 -6.90
C LEU A 50 -10.26 -4.10 -7.74
N TRP A 51 -10.43 -2.87 -7.30
CA TRP A 51 -11.18 -1.85 -8.04
C TRP A 51 -10.53 -1.50 -9.38
N ALA A 52 -9.19 -1.43 -9.45
CA ALA A 52 -8.50 -1.22 -10.72
C ALA A 52 -8.78 -2.35 -11.72
N ALA A 53 -8.85 -3.59 -11.27
CA ALA A 53 -9.22 -4.71 -12.13
C ALA A 53 -10.69 -4.64 -12.57
N GLU A 54 -11.60 -4.30 -11.67
CA GLU A 54 -13.04 -4.21 -11.95
C GLU A 54 -13.37 -3.09 -12.94
N VAL A 55 -12.67 -1.95 -12.88
CA VAL A 55 -12.82 -0.84 -13.85
C VAL A 55 -12.60 -1.33 -15.29
N PHE A 56 -11.74 -2.31 -15.50
CA PHE A 56 -11.48 -2.92 -16.83
C PHE A 56 -12.24 -4.24 -17.05
N GLY A 57 -13.25 -4.51 -16.22
CA GLY A 57 -14.17 -5.62 -16.42
C GLY A 57 -13.67 -6.98 -15.91
N LYS A 58 -12.54 -7.01 -15.16
CA LYS A 58 -12.08 -8.25 -14.55
C LYS A 58 -12.68 -8.39 -13.14
N PRO A 59 -13.41 -9.49 -12.86
CA PRO A 59 -14.02 -9.70 -11.54
C PRO A 59 -12.98 -9.74 -10.42
N ALA A 60 -13.27 -9.09 -9.28
CA ALA A 60 -12.39 -9.06 -8.10
C ALA A 60 -11.91 -10.46 -7.68
N ALA A 61 -12.78 -11.46 -7.73
CA ALA A 61 -12.44 -12.85 -7.37
C ALA A 61 -11.27 -13.42 -8.19
N ARG A 62 -11.06 -12.97 -9.42
CA ARG A 62 -9.98 -13.44 -10.31
C ARG A 62 -8.62 -12.85 -9.94
N VAL A 63 -8.57 -11.76 -9.21
CA VAL A 63 -7.34 -11.06 -8.82
C VAL A 63 -7.16 -10.97 -7.30
N LEU A 64 -8.03 -11.65 -6.55
CA LEU A 64 -8.05 -11.58 -5.08
C LEU A 64 -6.77 -12.10 -4.43
N ARG A 65 -6.16 -13.17 -4.99
CA ARG A 65 -4.87 -13.70 -4.52
C ARG A 65 -3.75 -12.66 -4.71
N ALA A 66 -3.69 -11.97 -5.86
CA ALA A 66 -2.72 -10.90 -6.08
C ALA A 66 -2.95 -9.72 -5.14
N ALA A 67 -4.20 -9.37 -4.86
CA ALA A 67 -4.53 -8.33 -3.87
C ALA A 67 -4.04 -8.69 -2.47
N CYS A 68 -4.23 -9.95 -2.03
CA CYS A 68 -3.65 -10.45 -0.78
C CYS A 68 -2.12 -10.42 -0.81
N GLY A 69 -1.49 -10.71 -1.96
CA GLY A 69 -0.06 -10.56 -2.16
C GLY A 69 0.43 -9.12 -1.93
N VAL A 70 -0.31 -8.12 -2.42
CA VAL A 70 -0.01 -6.70 -2.16
C VAL A 70 -0.14 -6.35 -0.67
N GLU A 71 -1.08 -6.95 0.05
CA GLU A 71 -1.17 -6.75 1.51
C GLU A 71 0.02 -7.40 2.24
N CYS A 72 0.51 -8.57 1.80
CA CYS A 72 1.74 -9.16 2.34
C CYS A 72 2.94 -8.24 2.12
N LEU A 73 3.09 -7.69 0.91
CA LEU A 73 4.14 -6.72 0.58
C LEU A 73 4.05 -5.44 1.43
N HIS A 74 2.84 -4.99 1.76
CA HIS A 74 2.65 -3.89 2.69
C HIS A 74 2.98 -4.28 4.14
N ALA A 75 2.53 -5.44 4.57
CA ALA A 75 2.78 -5.91 5.93
C ALA A 75 4.28 -6.11 6.20
N PHE A 76 5.04 -6.57 5.20
CA PHE A 76 6.50 -6.64 5.23
C PHE A 76 7.13 -5.30 5.62
N THR A 77 6.74 -4.20 4.95
CA THR A 77 7.31 -2.87 5.26
C THR A 77 7.04 -2.49 6.71
N LEU A 78 5.81 -2.69 7.21
CA LEU A 78 5.45 -2.34 8.58
C LEU A 78 6.22 -3.15 9.62
N VAL A 79 6.44 -4.46 9.37
CA VAL A 79 7.20 -5.31 10.30
C VAL A 79 8.65 -4.86 10.40
N HIS A 80 9.27 -4.50 9.27
CA HIS A 80 10.64 -4.02 9.26
C HIS A 80 10.76 -2.61 9.82
N ASP A 81 9.84 -1.70 9.47
CA ASP A 81 9.82 -0.34 10.00
C ASP A 81 9.75 -0.33 11.54
N ASP A 82 8.99 -1.25 12.15
CA ASP A 82 8.87 -1.35 13.61
C ASP A 82 10.15 -1.85 14.34
N LEU A 83 11.16 -2.36 13.63
CA LEU A 83 12.35 -2.97 14.25
C LEU A 83 13.22 -1.95 15.02
N PRO A 84 13.92 -2.39 16.09
CA PRO A 84 14.97 -1.60 16.71
C PRO A 84 16.04 -1.20 15.69
N GLY A 85 16.39 0.06 15.66
CA GLY A 85 17.30 0.63 14.66
C GLY A 85 16.60 1.28 13.45
N LEU A 86 15.27 1.13 13.35
CA LEU A 86 14.36 1.89 12.50
C LEU A 86 13.45 2.73 13.38
N ASP A 87 12.14 2.45 13.42
CA ASP A 87 11.20 3.23 14.23
C ASP A 87 11.17 2.78 15.72
N ASP A 88 11.69 1.58 16.05
CA ASP A 88 11.65 0.92 17.38
C ASP A 88 10.26 0.99 18.03
N ALA A 89 9.24 0.75 17.25
CA ALA A 89 7.86 0.92 17.66
C ALA A 89 7.39 -0.20 18.59
N ASP A 90 6.95 0.12 19.80
CA ASP A 90 6.42 -0.86 20.75
C ASP A 90 5.09 -1.46 20.31
N MET A 91 4.26 -0.67 19.64
CA MET A 91 2.88 -1.00 19.31
C MET A 91 2.60 -0.78 17.83
N ARG A 92 1.81 -1.68 17.23
CA ARG A 92 1.28 -1.53 15.87
C ARG A 92 -0.20 -1.91 15.82
N ARG A 93 -1.06 -0.99 15.36
CA ARG A 93 -2.50 -1.25 15.21
C ARG A 93 -3.17 -1.73 16.52
N GLY A 94 -2.77 -1.16 17.65
CA GLY A 94 -3.37 -1.43 18.97
C GLY A 94 -2.88 -2.69 19.68
N LYS A 95 -1.83 -3.37 19.14
CA LYS A 95 -1.19 -4.54 19.77
C LYS A 95 0.33 -4.41 19.69
N PRO A 96 1.11 -5.19 20.49
CA PRO A 96 2.56 -5.18 20.41
C PRO A 96 3.05 -5.38 18.96
N SER A 97 4.11 -4.67 18.56
CA SER A 97 4.76 -4.89 17.27
C SER A 97 5.31 -6.32 17.16
N CYS A 98 5.61 -6.78 15.94
CA CYS A 98 6.05 -8.17 15.73
C CYS A 98 7.30 -8.49 16.54
N HIS A 99 8.29 -7.59 16.61
CA HIS A 99 9.51 -7.81 17.37
C HIS A 99 9.30 -7.82 18.90
N LYS A 100 8.30 -7.11 19.42
CA LYS A 100 7.93 -7.16 20.84
C LYS A 100 7.18 -8.45 21.18
N ALA A 101 6.39 -9.00 20.26
CA ALA A 101 5.61 -10.22 20.48
C ALA A 101 6.46 -11.50 20.31
N PHE A 102 7.38 -11.54 19.34
CA PHE A 102 8.08 -12.75 18.94
C PHE A 102 9.62 -12.65 19.05
N GLY A 103 10.16 -11.45 19.30
CA GLY A 103 11.59 -11.18 19.30
C GLY A 103 12.10 -10.65 17.95
N ILE A 104 13.29 -10.01 17.96
CA ILE A 104 13.87 -9.32 16.81
C ILE A 104 14.15 -10.27 15.64
N GLY A 105 14.82 -11.41 15.91
CA GLY A 105 15.15 -12.38 14.87
C GLY A 105 13.92 -12.93 14.14
N PRO A 106 12.90 -13.45 14.87
CA PRO A 106 11.63 -13.84 14.26
C PRO A 106 10.94 -12.73 13.48
N ALA A 107 10.97 -11.47 13.95
CA ALA A 107 10.35 -10.36 13.23
C ALA A 107 11.05 -10.06 11.89
N ILE A 108 12.39 -10.09 11.84
CA ILE A 108 13.14 -9.95 10.58
C ILE A 108 12.71 -11.04 9.59
N LEU A 109 12.73 -12.30 10.02
CA LEU A 109 12.35 -13.44 9.18
C LEU A 109 10.85 -13.40 8.78
N THR A 110 9.99 -12.86 9.64
CA THR A 110 8.56 -12.66 9.30
C THR A 110 8.42 -11.64 8.18
N GLY A 111 9.16 -10.54 8.22
CA GLY A 111 9.18 -9.56 7.13
C GLY A 111 9.66 -10.19 5.82
N ASP A 112 10.78 -10.92 5.84
CA ASP A 112 11.31 -11.60 4.65
C ASP A 112 10.31 -12.62 4.08
N ALA A 113 9.66 -13.40 4.96
CA ALA A 113 8.64 -14.36 4.57
C ALA A 113 7.39 -13.67 3.97
N LEU A 114 6.97 -12.53 4.52
CA LEU A 114 5.86 -11.71 3.97
C LEU A 114 6.19 -11.18 2.58
N PHE A 115 7.43 -10.71 2.36
CA PHE A 115 7.86 -10.26 1.04
C PHE A 115 7.84 -11.41 0.03
N ALA A 116 8.44 -12.56 0.38
CA ALA A 116 8.46 -13.75 -0.47
C ALA A 116 7.04 -14.23 -0.80
N LEU A 117 6.17 -14.33 0.21
CA LEU A 117 4.77 -14.74 0.08
C LEU A 117 3.98 -13.76 -0.80
N GLY A 118 4.20 -12.47 -0.64
CA GLY A 118 3.56 -11.44 -1.47
C GLY A 118 3.91 -11.59 -2.95
N VAL A 119 5.19 -11.78 -3.26
CA VAL A 119 5.66 -12.05 -4.64
C VAL A 119 5.07 -13.36 -5.16
N GLN A 120 5.07 -14.42 -4.34
CA GLN A 120 4.53 -15.74 -4.69
C GLN A 120 3.03 -15.63 -5.06
N TRP A 121 2.20 -15.00 -4.23
CA TRP A 121 0.76 -14.89 -4.48
C TRP A 121 0.44 -14.05 -5.71
N VAL A 122 1.20 -12.98 -5.97
CA VAL A 122 1.07 -12.23 -7.23
C VAL A 122 1.46 -13.11 -8.42
N ALA A 123 2.59 -13.84 -8.34
CA ALA A 123 3.04 -14.72 -9.41
C ALA A 123 2.06 -15.87 -9.69
N GLN A 124 1.49 -16.49 -8.67
CA GLN A 124 0.47 -17.55 -8.81
C GLN A 124 -0.80 -17.02 -9.50
N ASN A 125 -1.17 -15.78 -9.26
CA ASN A 125 -2.30 -15.16 -9.96
C ASN A 125 -2.00 -14.96 -11.45
N LEU A 126 -0.74 -14.62 -11.80
CA LEU A 126 -0.31 -14.45 -13.19
C LEU A 126 -0.31 -15.75 -13.98
N GLN A 127 -0.02 -16.89 -13.34
CA GLN A 127 -0.04 -18.21 -14.01
C GLN A 127 -1.42 -18.59 -14.57
N GLN A 128 -2.48 -17.95 -14.09
CA GLN A 128 -3.84 -18.12 -14.59
C GLN A 128 -4.13 -17.29 -15.85
N GLU A 129 -3.16 -16.49 -16.32
CA GLU A 129 -3.31 -15.48 -17.38
C GLU A 129 -2.23 -15.71 -18.46
N GLU A 130 -2.50 -16.55 -19.43
CA GLU A 130 -1.54 -16.98 -20.48
C GLU A 130 -0.94 -15.83 -21.30
N THR A 131 -1.64 -14.70 -21.40
CA THR A 131 -1.25 -13.54 -22.22
C THR A 131 -0.40 -12.51 -21.48
N LEU A 132 -0.24 -12.63 -20.17
CA LEU A 132 0.48 -11.64 -19.37
C LEU A 132 1.97 -11.95 -19.26
N ASN A 133 2.80 -10.92 -19.45
CA ASN A 133 4.24 -11.01 -19.26
C ASN A 133 4.58 -10.95 -17.76
N SER A 134 4.76 -12.12 -17.15
CA SER A 134 5.12 -12.25 -15.73
C SER A 134 6.42 -11.52 -15.39
N GLY A 135 7.41 -11.49 -16.29
CA GLY A 135 8.66 -10.77 -16.10
C GLY A 135 8.44 -9.26 -15.93
N LYS A 136 7.50 -8.68 -16.69
CA LYS A 136 7.13 -7.26 -16.54
C LYS A 136 6.53 -6.95 -15.17
N VAL A 137 5.66 -7.82 -14.67
CA VAL A 137 5.02 -7.64 -13.35
C VAL A 137 6.05 -7.78 -12.23
N LEU A 138 6.96 -8.75 -12.31
CA LEU A 138 8.05 -8.89 -11.35
C LEU A 138 8.99 -7.69 -11.36
N ALA A 139 9.29 -7.12 -12.54
CA ALA A 139 10.07 -5.89 -12.65
C ALA A 139 9.35 -4.70 -11.97
N GLN A 140 8.03 -4.56 -12.12
CA GLN A 140 7.24 -3.53 -11.45
C GLN A 140 7.33 -3.64 -9.91
N ILE A 141 7.27 -4.87 -9.37
CA ILE A 141 7.46 -5.10 -7.92
C ILE A 141 8.89 -4.70 -7.52
N GLY A 142 9.91 -5.13 -8.28
CA GLY A 142 11.30 -4.78 -8.01
C GLY A 142 11.56 -3.27 -8.03
N GLU A 143 10.97 -2.54 -8.99
CA GLU A 143 11.06 -1.08 -9.05
C GLU A 143 10.37 -0.41 -7.86
N ALA A 144 9.19 -0.90 -7.46
CA ALA A 144 8.43 -0.32 -6.35
C ALA A 144 9.15 -0.50 -5.00
N PHE A 145 9.84 -1.62 -4.80
CA PHE A 145 10.58 -1.90 -3.56
C PHE A 145 12.07 -1.58 -3.62
N GLY A 146 12.59 -1.22 -4.78
CA GLY A 146 14.01 -0.96 -4.97
C GLY A 146 14.52 0.35 -4.34
N GLY A 147 15.79 0.69 -4.65
CA GLY A 147 16.47 1.89 -4.12
C GLY A 147 15.89 3.24 -4.57
N ARG A 148 15.00 3.28 -5.55
CA ARG A 148 14.18 4.44 -5.95
C ARG A 148 12.70 4.21 -5.67
N GLY A 149 12.41 3.37 -4.70
CA GLY A 149 11.07 3.01 -4.25
C GLY A 149 11.02 2.98 -2.73
N ILE A 150 10.21 2.08 -2.19
CA ILE A 150 9.88 2.01 -0.76
C ILE A 150 11.13 1.86 0.11
N ILE A 151 12.04 0.94 -0.24
CA ILE A 151 13.29 0.72 0.52
C ILE A 151 14.19 1.96 0.44
N GLY A 152 14.31 2.58 -0.73
CA GLY A 152 15.07 3.84 -0.87
C GLY A 152 14.45 4.99 -0.04
N GLY A 153 13.12 5.05 0.03
CA GLY A 153 12.41 6.00 0.90
C GLY A 153 12.72 5.75 2.37
N GLN A 154 12.74 4.48 2.80
CA GLN A 154 13.08 4.14 4.18
C GLN A 154 14.55 4.48 4.52
N PHE A 155 15.48 4.26 3.59
CA PHE A 155 16.88 4.70 3.77
C PHE A 155 17.00 6.21 3.94
N ASP A 156 16.23 7.00 3.17
CA ASP A 156 16.23 8.46 3.32
C ASP A 156 15.56 8.88 4.64
N ASP A 157 14.55 8.16 5.10
CA ASP A 157 13.79 8.47 6.31
C ASP A 157 14.61 8.28 7.60
N ILE A 158 15.40 7.21 7.69
CA ILE A 158 16.30 6.92 8.83
C ILE A 158 17.32 8.04 9.04
N GLY A 159 17.74 8.70 7.97
CA GLY A 159 18.67 9.83 8.03
C GLY A 159 18.01 11.08 8.60
N SER A 160 17.95 11.20 9.93
CA SER A 160 17.43 12.39 10.65
C SER A 160 18.10 13.69 10.20
N ARG A 161 17.61 14.28 9.11
CA ARG A 161 18.13 15.53 8.53
C ARG A 161 17.00 16.53 8.25
N GLU A 162 17.32 17.81 8.27
CA GLU A 162 16.40 18.81 7.75
C GLU A 162 16.15 18.54 6.26
N ARG A 163 14.88 18.63 5.86
CA ARG A 163 14.46 18.41 4.47
C ARG A 163 13.79 19.65 3.92
N THR A 164 14.08 19.94 2.66
CA THR A 164 13.32 20.90 1.85
C THR A 164 11.94 20.28 1.49
N ILE A 165 10.97 21.13 1.11
CA ILE A 165 9.66 20.67 0.61
C ILE A 165 9.81 19.66 -0.53
N LYS A 166 10.78 19.86 -1.41
CA LYS A 166 11.05 18.93 -2.53
C LYS A 166 11.53 17.56 -2.05
N GLU A 167 12.39 17.52 -1.04
CA GLU A 167 12.88 16.26 -0.46
C GLU A 167 11.77 15.53 0.29
N TRP A 168 10.92 16.24 1.03
CA TRP A 168 9.72 15.66 1.64
C TRP A 168 8.78 15.03 0.60
N ASN A 169 8.52 15.74 -0.49
CA ASN A 169 7.71 15.18 -1.57
C ASN A 169 8.33 13.91 -2.16
N THR A 170 9.65 13.88 -2.34
CA THR A 170 10.36 12.68 -2.82
C THR A 170 10.24 11.52 -1.83
N LEU A 171 10.42 11.79 -0.54
CA LEU A 171 10.27 10.79 0.51
C LEU A 171 8.85 10.19 0.51
N TYR A 172 7.80 11.01 0.48
CA TYR A 172 6.41 10.56 0.45
C TYR A 172 6.07 9.78 -0.82
N GLN A 173 6.63 10.21 -1.96
CA GLN A 173 6.51 9.45 -3.21
C GLN A 173 7.10 8.05 -3.06
N TRP A 174 8.31 7.94 -2.54
CA TRP A 174 9.02 6.66 -2.44
C TRP A 174 8.46 5.78 -1.32
N LYS A 175 8.36 6.29 -0.10
CA LYS A 175 7.94 5.51 1.06
C LYS A 175 6.45 5.12 1.01
N THR A 176 5.58 6.04 0.53
CA THR A 176 4.13 5.86 0.61
C THR A 176 3.47 5.65 -0.75
N SER A 177 3.64 6.59 -1.71
CA SER A 177 2.89 6.55 -2.98
C SER A 177 3.25 5.36 -3.86
N LYS A 178 4.49 4.84 -3.81
CA LYS A 178 4.93 3.71 -4.63
C LYS A 178 4.06 2.47 -4.46
N LEU A 179 3.60 2.17 -3.26
CA LEU A 179 2.75 1.00 -3.04
C LEU A 179 1.30 1.22 -3.49
N PHE A 180 0.80 2.46 -3.46
CA PHE A 180 -0.47 2.83 -4.09
C PHE A 180 -0.38 2.66 -5.61
N GLN A 181 0.68 3.20 -6.22
CA GLN A 181 0.95 3.06 -7.66
C GLN A 181 1.04 1.60 -8.07
N LEU A 182 1.80 0.78 -7.34
CA LEU A 182 1.96 -0.65 -7.63
C LEU A 182 0.62 -1.39 -7.57
N ALA A 183 -0.18 -1.17 -6.53
CA ALA A 183 -1.48 -1.82 -6.38
C ALA A 183 -2.42 -1.53 -7.58
N LEU A 184 -2.53 -0.26 -7.96
CA LEU A 184 -3.34 0.18 -9.10
C LEU A 184 -2.80 -0.36 -10.43
N GLN A 185 -1.48 -0.29 -10.62
CA GLN A 185 -0.81 -0.78 -11.82
C GLN A 185 -0.98 -2.30 -12.00
N LEU A 186 -0.84 -3.07 -10.91
CA LEU A 186 -1.07 -4.52 -10.93
C LEU A 186 -2.53 -4.83 -11.27
N GLY A 187 -3.50 -4.18 -10.65
CA GLY A 187 -4.91 -4.38 -10.92
C GLY A 187 -5.26 -4.12 -12.40
N GLY A 188 -4.81 -2.99 -12.94
CA GLY A 188 -4.99 -2.64 -14.34
C GLY A 188 -4.26 -3.61 -15.28
N THR A 189 -3.02 -4.00 -14.96
CA THR A 189 -2.22 -4.96 -15.74
C THR A 189 -2.91 -6.32 -15.81
N LEU A 190 -3.34 -6.85 -14.66
CA LEU A 190 -4.06 -8.12 -14.57
C LEU A 190 -5.38 -8.10 -15.35
N ALA A 191 -6.00 -6.94 -15.51
CA ALA A 191 -7.23 -6.77 -16.28
C ALA A 191 -7.00 -6.42 -17.77
N GLY A 192 -5.74 -6.35 -18.23
CA GLY A 192 -5.42 -6.06 -19.62
C GLY A 192 -5.58 -4.59 -20.01
N ALA A 193 -5.48 -3.66 -19.06
CA ALA A 193 -5.56 -2.23 -19.34
C ALA A 193 -4.47 -1.78 -20.33
N CYS A 194 -4.82 -0.87 -21.24
CA CYS A 194 -3.86 -0.30 -22.19
C CYS A 194 -2.85 0.63 -21.47
N ARG A 195 -1.77 0.97 -22.18
CA ARG A 195 -0.69 1.81 -21.62
C ARG A 195 -1.16 3.15 -21.08
N GLU A 196 -2.09 3.80 -21.79
CA GLU A 196 -2.64 5.09 -21.38
C GLU A 196 -3.40 4.99 -20.06
N HIS A 197 -4.27 3.97 -19.92
CA HIS A 197 -5.01 3.72 -18.71
C HIS A 197 -4.10 3.33 -17.53
N LEU A 198 -3.06 2.53 -17.77
CA LEU A 198 -2.06 2.20 -16.75
C LEU A 198 -1.32 3.46 -16.28
N SER A 199 -0.96 4.36 -17.21
CA SER A 199 -0.32 5.63 -16.85
C SER A 199 -1.24 6.49 -15.97
N ALA A 200 -2.52 6.60 -16.31
CA ALA A 200 -3.51 7.32 -15.52
C ALA A 200 -3.67 6.75 -14.10
N LEU A 201 -3.72 5.42 -13.96
CA LEU A 201 -3.79 4.75 -12.65
C LEU A 201 -2.53 4.99 -11.81
N VAL A 202 -1.35 4.95 -12.42
CA VAL A 202 -0.08 5.19 -11.73
C VAL A 202 0.01 6.64 -11.25
N GLU A 203 -0.39 7.59 -12.07
CA GLU A 203 -0.44 9.01 -11.72
C GLU A 203 -1.47 9.27 -10.61
N TYR A 204 -2.66 8.65 -10.71
CA TYR A 204 -3.65 8.68 -9.63
C TYR A 204 -3.06 8.17 -8.32
N GLY A 205 -2.37 7.04 -8.34
CA GLY A 205 -1.73 6.45 -7.16
C GLY A 205 -0.66 7.33 -6.54
N LEU A 206 0.07 8.11 -7.36
CA LEU A 206 1.04 9.10 -6.89
C LEU A 206 0.34 10.18 -6.05
N HIS A 207 -0.63 10.87 -6.62
CA HIS A 207 -1.32 11.98 -5.97
C HIS A 207 -2.15 11.52 -4.77
N LEU A 208 -2.83 10.37 -4.88
CA LEU A 208 -3.56 9.76 -3.76
C LEU A 208 -2.63 9.44 -2.58
N GLY A 209 -1.46 8.89 -2.86
CA GLY A 209 -0.47 8.53 -1.84
C GLY A 209 0.11 9.76 -1.14
N LEU A 210 0.37 10.86 -1.88
CA LEU A 210 0.82 12.14 -1.32
C LEU A 210 -0.25 12.74 -0.40
N ALA A 211 -1.49 12.84 -0.87
CA ALA A 211 -2.61 13.33 -0.08
C ALA A 211 -2.82 12.46 1.18
N PHE A 212 -2.74 11.14 1.01
CA PHE A 212 -2.90 10.17 2.10
C PHE A 212 -1.86 10.38 3.20
N GLN A 213 -0.56 10.50 2.85
CA GLN A 213 0.51 10.69 3.83
C GLN A 213 0.35 12.02 4.58
N MET A 214 0.06 13.11 3.86
CA MET A 214 -0.17 14.40 4.50
C MET A 214 -1.40 14.39 5.43
N CYS A 215 -2.45 13.62 5.09
CA CYS A 215 -3.59 13.43 5.99
C CYS A 215 -3.19 12.64 7.25
N ASP A 216 -2.37 11.58 7.13
CA ASP A 216 -1.86 10.86 8.29
C ASP A 216 -1.00 11.78 9.19
N ASP A 217 -0.11 12.56 8.62
CA ASP A 217 0.72 13.53 9.35
C ASP A 217 -0.11 14.63 10.06
N LEU A 218 -1.22 15.06 9.45
CA LEU A 218 -2.14 16.01 10.10
C LEU A 218 -2.82 15.40 11.34
N LEU A 219 -3.13 14.12 11.30
CA LEU A 219 -3.75 13.40 12.42
C LEU A 219 -2.74 13.14 13.55
N ASP A 220 -1.44 13.11 13.22
CA ASP A 220 -0.33 12.83 14.12
C ASP A 220 0.54 14.05 14.44
N LEU A 221 -0.01 15.28 14.31
CA LEU A 221 0.71 16.55 14.57
C LEU A 221 1.38 16.62 15.95
N GLU A 222 0.79 15.96 16.94
CA GLU A 222 1.29 15.92 18.33
C GLU A 222 2.45 14.95 18.54
N SER A 223 2.79 14.10 17.56
CA SER A 223 3.81 13.04 17.70
C SER A 223 5.24 13.53 17.97
N GLY A 224 5.52 14.80 17.76
CA GLY A 224 6.89 15.34 17.91
C GLY A 224 7.77 15.12 16.67
N GLU A 225 7.49 14.17 15.81
CA GLU A 225 8.30 13.83 14.64
C GLU A 225 8.23 14.90 13.54
N PRO A 226 9.35 15.19 12.84
CA PRO A 226 9.35 16.11 11.72
C PRO A 226 8.53 15.56 10.54
N SER A 227 7.76 16.41 9.88
CA SER A 227 6.99 16.07 8.69
C SER A 227 6.82 17.27 7.76
N LEU A 228 6.42 17.00 6.49
CA LEU A 228 6.09 18.08 5.56
C LEU A 228 4.98 18.98 6.11
N VAL A 229 4.00 18.39 6.77
CA VAL A 229 2.85 19.10 7.34
C VAL A 229 3.29 20.06 8.42
N LYS A 230 4.22 19.67 9.29
CA LYS A 230 4.79 20.59 10.31
C LYS A 230 5.58 21.73 9.70
N GLN A 231 6.32 21.44 8.60
CA GLN A 231 7.06 22.48 7.89
C GLN A 231 6.16 23.49 7.18
N LEU A 232 5.06 23.03 6.58
CA LEU A 232 4.08 23.89 5.89
C LEU A 232 3.17 24.65 6.85
N GLY A 233 2.88 24.08 8.01
CA GLY A 233 1.80 24.47 8.89
C GLY A 233 0.42 23.95 8.42
N GLU A 234 -0.49 23.75 9.37
CA GLU A 234 -1.79 23.09 9.17
C GLU A 234 -2.63 23.68 8.02
N SER A 235 -2.70 25.02 7.92
CA SER A 235 -3.49 25.69 6.87
C SER A 235 -2.97 25.40 5.47
N GLN A 236 -1.66 25.49 5.25
CA GLN A 236 -1.03 25.21 3.95
C GLN A 236 -1.07 23.71 3.62
N ALA A 237 -0.92 22.84 4.62
CA ALA A 237 -1.04 21.41 4.44
C ALA A 237 -2.45 21.01 3.95
N LYS A 238 -3.52 21.60 4.53
CA LYS A 238 -4.91 21.36 4.07
C LYS A 238 -5.13 21.81 2.62
N ILE A 239 -4.57 22.94 2.22
CA ILE A 239 -4.61 23.40 0.83
C ILE A 239 -3.89 22.39 -0.07
N ARG A 240 -2.69 21.97 0.31
CA ARG A 240 -1.91 21.02 -0.48
C ARG A 240 -2.60 19.66 -0.61
N ILE A 241 -3.23 19.15 0.44
CA ILE A 241 -4.03 17.92 0.39
C ILE A 241 -5.18 18.07 -0.62
N ALA A 242 -5.88 19.20 -0.62
CA ALA A 242 -6.94 19.46 -1.58
C ALA A 242 -6.43 19.50 -3.03
N GLU A 243 -5.29 20.16 -3.27
CA GLU A 243 -4.62 20.19 -4.58
C GLU A 243 -4.23 18.79 -5.07
N GLU A 244 -3.62 17.97 -4.22
CA GLU A 244 -3.24 16.60 -4.58
C GLU A 244 -4.48 15.72 -4.83
N THR A 245 -5.55 15.91 -4.06
CA THR A 245 -6.84 15.23 -4.28
C THR A 245 -7.44 15.60 -5.63
N GLU A 246 -7.44 16.89 -5.99
CA GLU A 246 -7.94 17.36 -7.30
C GLU A 246 -7.07 16.83 -8.44
N LEU A 247 -5.74 16.85 -8.29
CA LEU A 247 -4.83 16.26 -9.28
C LEU A 247 -5.12 14.78 -9.47
N ALA A 248 -5.28 14.01 -8.38
CA ALA A 248 -5.67 12.60 -8.46
C ALA A 248 -6.97 12.42 -9.27
N GLN A 249 -8.00 13.22 -9.02
CA GLN A 249 -9.25 13.13 -9.77
C GLN A 249 -9.08 13.46 -11.26
N ARG A 250 -8.25 14.45 -11.60
CA ARG A 250 -7.97 14.84 -12.99
C ARG A 250 -7.29 13.73 -13.79
N THR A 251 -6.41 12.93 -13.16
CA THR A 251 -5.75 11.82 -13.85
C THR A 251 -6.70 10.72 -14.30
N LEU A 252 -7.92 10.65 -13.70
CA LEU A 252 -8.93 9.65 -14.04
C LEU A 252 -9.71 9.95 -15.32
N MET A 253 -9.53 11.13 -15.95
CA MET A 253 -10.29 11.53 -17.15
C MET A 253 -10.23 10.48 -18.27
N PRO A 254 -9.10 9.82 -18.58
CA PRO A 254 -9.07 8.78 -19.61
C PRO A 254 -9.88 7.52 -19.28
N LEU A 255 -10.20 7.30 -17.98
CA LEU A 255 -10.86 6.07 -17.50
C LEU A 255 -12.40 6.15 -17.53
N SER A 256 -12.96 7.32 -17.88
CA SER A 256 -14.41 7.57 -17.95
C SER A 256 -15.15 7.34 -16.61
N GLN A 257 -16.49 7.25 -16.67
CA GLN A 257 -17.35 7.06 -15.48
C GLN A 257 -17.09 5.76 -14.69
N ARG A 258 -16.44 4.75 -15.29
CA ARG A 258 -16.11 3.50 -14.61
C ARG A 258 -15.14 3.70 -13.45
N ALA A 259 -14.40 4.81 -13.44
CA ALA A 259 -13.43 5.14 -12.40
C ALA A 259 -14.01 6.01 -11.26
N SER A 260 -15.34 6.18 -11.19
CA SER A 260 -15.99 6.98 -10.13
C SER A 260 -15.60 6.51 -8.71
N VAL A 261 -15.40 5.21 -8.52
CA VAL A 261 -14.94 4.62 -7.24
C VAL A 261 -13.65 5.27 -6.74
N PHE A 262 -12.73 5.61 -7.63
CA PHE A 262 -11.46 6.26 -7.27
C PHE A 262 -11.65 7.74 -6.91
N SER A 263 -12.53 8.45 -7.63
CA SER A 263 -12.88 9.83 -7.31
C SER A 263 -13.53 9.92 -5.92
N ASP A 264 -14.50 9.03 -5.64
CA ASP A 264 -15.17 8.95 -4.35
C ASP A 264 -14.19 8.57 -3.22
N LEU A 265 -13.22 7.69 -3.51
CA LEU A 265 -12.19 7.30 -2.55
C LEU A 265 -11.27 8.48 -2.20
N ALA A 266 -10.82 9.26 -3.19
CA ALA A 266 -9.96 10.40 -2.96
C ALA A 266 -10.62 11.42 -2.02
N VAL A 267 -11.89 11.74 -2.26
CA VAL A 267 -12.69 12.62 -1.38
C VAL A 267 -12.88 12.01 0.01
N TYR A 268 -13.18 10.70 0.08
CA TYR A 268 -13.34 10.01 1.36
C TYR A 268 -12.06 10.05 2.21
N LEU A 269 -10.88 9.83 1.59
CA LEU A 269 -9.61 9.86 2.31
C LEU A 269 -9.20 11.26 2.77
N GLN A 270 -9.54 12.29 1.99
CA GLN A 270 -9.32 13.69 2.39
C GLN A 270 -10.15 14.10 3.61
N GLY A 271 -11.38 13.60 3.71
CA GLY A 271 -12.33 13.95 4.79
C GLY A 271 -12.25 13.09 6.04
N ARG A 272 -11.32 12.13 6.11
CA ARG A 272 -11.24 11.21 7.25
C ARG A 272 -10.76 11.90 8.54
N SER A 273 -11.47 11.63 9.63
CA SER A 273 -11.01 11.80 11.00
C SER A 273 -10.66 10.41 11.52
N ARG A 274 -9.48 10.21 12.09
CA ARG A 274 -8.89 8.93 12.60
C ARG A 274 -9.62 7.65 12.23
#